data_137befe49c9f669f8ce13b9c4190bf1d
#
_entry.id   137befe49c9f669f8ce13b9c4190bf1d
#
_cell.length_a   1.000
_cell.length_b   1.000
_cell.length_c   1.000
_cell.angle_alpha   90.00
_cell.angle_beta   90.00
_cell.angle_gamma   90.00
#
_symmetry.space_group_name_H-M   'P 1'
#
loop_
_entity.id
_entity.type
_entity.pdbx_description
1 polymer ?
#
loop_
_entity_poly.entity_id
_entity_poly.type
_entity_poly.pdbx_seq_one_letter_code
_entity_poly.pdbx_strand_id
1 'polypeptide(L)'
;MGNASPRNDVKGKVLIVDDAFDTREIIQKLLRYEGFEVITATTGEEGLEKTIKEKPDIIMLDINLPGMNGTEVLKRIKEFNPIQCVVMLTAYATVDNAIQSLKEGASDFIKKPFENEYLIHVINKTLEKCFTLREKEKLEEEVRRLSISDDLTGLYNHRHFFKTLESELIRARRQKTSLSLLMFDVDNFKKYNDFYGHLEGDRVLKKVGEIIRHSIRNNVDSGYRYGGDEFAALLIGTSMDQALTIAERIRTSIEQSEFKMITVSIGISEYRELFSLEEFVKSADDAMYVAKHSGGNRIHTNSP
;
A
#
# COMPACT_ATOMS: atom_id res chain seq x y z
N MET A 1 -0.49 12.35 51.47
CA MET A 1 0.67 12.87 50.70
C MET A 1 1.11 11.78 49.79
N GLY A 2 0.55 11.73 48.60
CA GLY A 2 0.86 10.75 47.57
C GLY A 2 1.90 11.34 46.64
N ASN A 3 3.12 10.78 46.67
CA ASN A 3 4.16 11.07 45.70
C ASN A 3 3.71 10.55 44.30
N ALA A 4 3.21 11.46 43.47
CA ALA A 4 3.13 11.20 42.03
C ALA A 4 4.54 11.36 41.49
N SER A 5 5.19 10.24 41.10
CA SER A 5 6.41 10.25 40.32
C SER A 5 6.10 10.95 38.97
N PRO A 6 6.93 11.89 38.51
CA PRO A 6 6.73 12.49 37.19
C PRO A 6 6.87 11.38 36.16
N ARG A 7 5.80 11.08 35.42
CA ARG A 7 5.92 10.31 34.16
C ARG A 7 6.79 11.14 33.23
N ASN A 8 8.00 10.65 32.99
CA ASN A 8 8.91 11.19 31.98
C ASN A 8 8.38 10.79 30.58
N ASP A 9 7.23 11.34 30.19
CA ASP A 9 6.77 11.20 28.81
C ASP A 9 7.59 12.15 27.95
N VAL A 10 8.57 11.60 27.24
CA VAL A 10 9.37 12.33 26.26
C VAL A 10 8.42 12.89 25.19
N LYS A 11 8.42 14.22 24.97
CA LYS A 11 7.54 14.88 23.99
C LYS A 11 7.77 14.43 22.56
N GLY A 12 9.00 13.95 22.25
CA GLY A 12 9.41 13.49 20.93
C GLY A 12 10.92 13.49 20.78
N LYS A 13 11.43 12.90 19.71
CA LYS A 13 12.85 12.82 19.37
C LYS A 13 13.20 13.82 18.26
N VAL A 14 14.15 14.72 18.50
CA VAL A 14 14.59 15.75 17.56
C VAL A 14 16.03 15.52 17.16
N LEU A 15 16.30 15.46 15.86
CA LEU A 15 17.64 15.49 15.29
C LEU A 15 17.99 16.92 14.90
N ILE A 16 19.13 17.44 15.38
CA ILE A 16 19.68 18.74 14.99
C ILE A 16 20.88 18.50 14.09
N VAL A 17 20.83 19.00 12.86
CA VAL A 17 21.93 18.95 11.88
C VAL A 17 22.41 20.37 11.61
N ASP A 18 23.54 20.74 12.16
CA ASP A 18 24.12 22.09 12.08
C ASP A 18 25.63 21.97 12.34
N ASP A 19 26.48 22.64 11.58
CA ASP A 19 27.95 22.58 11.75
C ASP A 19 28.47 23.51 12.87
N ALA A 20 27.71 24.57 13.21
CA ALA A 20 28.06 25.51 14.26
C ALA A 20 27.83 24.91 15.66
N PHE A 21 28.90 24.69 16.41
CA PHE A 21 28.85 24.11 17.76
C PHE A 21 27.91 24.87 18.70
N ASP A 22 28.04 26.22 18.74
CA ASP A 22 27.23 27.05 19.65
C ASP A 22 25.75 26.97 19.34
N THR A 23 25.36 26.97 18.08
CA THR A 23 23.96 26.82 17.65
C THR A 23 23.39 25.48 18.10
N ARG A 24 24.10 24.38 17.84
CA ARG A 24 23.67 23.04 18.28
C ARG A 24 23.51 22.95 19.79
N GLU A 25 24.48 23.50 20.56
CA GLU A 25 24.45 23.43 22.01
C GLU A 25 23.28 24.20 22.61
N ILE A 26 23.00 25.41 22.09
CA ILE A 26 21.87 26.23 22.52
C ILE A 26 20.55 25.51 22.26
N ILE A 27 20.35 25.05 21.02
CA ILE A 27 19.11 24.34 20.64
C ILE A 27 18.96 23.07 21.48
N GLN A 28 20.04 22.28 21.62
CA GLN A 28 20.02 21.04 22.40
C GLN A 28 19.64 21.26 23.86
N LYS A 29 20.22 22.25 24.53
CA LYS A 29 19.90 22.59 25.92
C LYS A 29 18.43 23.02 26.06
N LEU A 30 17.97 23.87 25.14
CA LEU A 30 16.60 24.37 25.13
C LEU A 30 15.58 23.24 24.94
N LEU A 31 15.76 22.38 23.93
CA LEU A 31 14.85 21.29 23.64
C LEU A 31 14.85 20.21 24.74
N ARG A 32 16.01 19.91 25.34
CA ARG A 32 16.07 19.00 26.49
C ARG A 32 15.36 19.57 27.72
N TYR A 33 15.48 20.86 27.98
CA TYR A 33 14.74 21.53 29.04
C TYR A 33 13.22 21.42 28.82
N GLU A 34 12.77 21.48 27.56
CA GLU A 34 11.37 21.31 27.17
C GLU A 34 10.87 19.84 27.17
N GLY A 35 11.75 18.88 27.47
CA GLY A 35 11.39 17.45 27.56
C GLY A 35 11.51 16.65 26.28
N PHE A 36 12.30 17.14 25.28
CA PHE A 36 12.60 16.38 24.06
C PHE A 36 13.83 15.50 24.25
N GLU A 37 13.83 14.34 23.59
CA GLU A 37 15.05 13.58 23.30
C GLU A 37 15.78 14.25 22.14
N VAL A 38 17.07 14.56 22.30
CA VAL A 38 17.82 15.30 21.28
C VAL A 38 19.08 14.56 20.87
N ILE A 39 19.22 14.33 19.60
CA ILE A 39 20.42 13.84 18.92
C ILE A 39 20.95 14.92 17.99
N THR A 40 22.25 14.89 17.73
CA THR A 40 22.91 15.93 16.93
C THR A 40 23.77 15.34 15.84
N ALA A 41 23.94 16.05 14.74
CA ALA A 41 24.86 15.77 13.65
C ALA A 41 25.56 17.05 13.22
N THR A 42 26.77 16.93 12.68
CA THR A 42 27.61 18.05 12.27
C THR A 42 27.71 18.22 10.76
N THR A 43 27.32 17.19 10.01
CA THR A 43 27.31 17.19 8.54
C THR A 43 26.00 16.63 7.98
N GLY A 44 25.74 16.90 6.72
CA GLY A 44 24.56 16.38 6.03
C GLY A 44 24.54 14.85 5.94
N GLU A 45 25.70 14.23 5.71
CA GLU A 45 25.86 12.78 5.62
C GLU A 45 25.56 12.11 6.97
N GLU A 46 26.12 12.64 8.06
CA GLU A 46 25.82 12.17 9.42
C GLU A 46 24.34 12.33 9.75
N GLY A 47 23.73 13.45 9.32
CA GLY A 47 22.32 13.73 9.46
C GLY A 47 21.44 12.67 8.78
N LEU A 48 21.77 12.28 7.54
CA LEU A 48 21.05 11.22 6.81
C LEU A 48 21.20 9.86 7.50
N GLU A 49 22.41 9.49 7.90
CA GLU A 49 22.65 8.22 8.61
C GLU A 49 21.82 8.15 9.90
N LYS A 50 21.86 9.22 10.72
CA LYS A 50 21.11 9.29 11.97
C LYS A 50 19.60 9.33 11.74
N THR A 51 19.12 9.93 10.66
CA THR A 51 17.70 9.92 10.31
C THR A 51 17.19 8.48 10.10
N ILE A 52 17.95 7.64 9.41
CA ILE A 52 17.57 6.24 9.15
C ILE A 52 17.67 5.40 10.41
N LYS A 53 18.77 5.55 11.17
CA LYS A 53 19.08 4.72 12.34
C LYS A 53 18.21 5.08 13.55
N GLU A 54 18.09 6.35 13.86
CA GLU A 54 17.49 6.85 15.08
C GLU A 54 16.00 7.20 14.93
N LYS A 55 15.51 7.33 13.69
CA LYS A 55 14.11 7.62 13.34
C LYS A 55 13.52 8.80 14.13
N PRO A 56 14.11 10.00 14.04
CA PRO A 56 13.63 11.17 14.77
C PRO A 56 12.24 11.59 14.31
N ASP A 57 11.46 12.18 15.23
CA ASP A 57 10.14 12.74 14.89
C ASP A 57 10.26 14.00 14.07
N ILE A 58 11.24 14.86 14.41
CA ILE A 58 11.55 16.11 13.70
C ILE A 58 13.05 16.18 13.44
N ILE A 59 13.40 16.74 12.28
CA ILE A 59 14.78 17.09 11.92
C ILE A 59 14.87 18.60 11.82
N MET A 60 15.75 19.21 12.59
CA MET A 60 16.18 20.61 12.42
C MET A 60 17.44 20.61 11.59
N LEU A 61 17.39 21.24 10.41
CA LEU A 61 18.42 21.09 9.38
C LEU A 61 18.94 22.46 8.92
N ASP A 62 20.20 22.72 9.16
CA ASP A 62 20.84 23.93 8.59
C ASP A 62 20.96 23.80 7.08
N ILE A 63 20.69 24.90 6.39
CA ILE A 63 20.88 25.00 4.94
C ILE A 63 22.38 24.97 4.61
N ASN A 64 23.20 25.69 5.35
CA ASN A 64 24.62 25.89 5.04
C ASN A 64 25.47 24.87 5.79
N LEU A 65 25.50 23.64 5.33
CA LEU A 65 26.34 22.58 5.87
C LEU A 65 27.59 22.40 5.02
N PRO A 66 28.74 22.02 5.62
CA PRO A 66 29.92 21.63 4.87
C PRO A 66 29.66 20.31 4.13
N GLY A 67 30.16 20.22 2.90
CA GLY A 67 29.96 19.04 2.04
C GLY A 67 28.57 19.05 1.39
N MET A 68 27.68 18.25 1.89
CA MET A 68 26.29 18.16 1.36
C MET A 68 25.42 19.29 1.93
N ASN A 69 24.88 20.14 1.04
CA ASN A 69 24.00 21.24 1.42
C ASN A 69 22.69 20.72 2.05
N GLY A 70 22.14 21.45 3.02
CA GLY A 70 20.90 21.06 3.70
C GLY A 70 19.69 20.89 2.79
N THR A 71 19.59 21.60 1.66
CA THR A 71 18.52 21.38 0.67
C THR A 71 18.67 20.03 -0.04
N GLU A 72 19.89 19.59 -0.32
CA GLU A 72 20.15 18.26 -0.87
C GLU A 72 19.81 17.15 0.16
N VAL A 73 20.17 17.37 1.43
CA VAL A 73 19.80 16.48 2.54
C VAL A 73 18.28 16.36 2.65
N LEU A 74 17.55 17.48 2.61
CA LEU A 74 16.09 17.52 2.62
C LEU A 74 15.51 16.67 1.49
N LYS A 75 15.98 16.86 0.26
CA LYS A 75 15.53 16.12 -0.91
C LYS A 75 15.70 14.62 -0.72
N ARG A 76 16.88 14.16 -0.29
CA ARG A 76 17.14 12.74 -0.03
C ARG A 76 16.27 12.19 1.09
N ILE A 77 16.04 12.94 2.16
CA ILE A 77 15.10 12.52 3.23
C ILE A 77 13.70 12.31 2.65
N LYS A 78 13.23 13.25 1.82
CA LYS A 78 11.87 13.17 1.24
C LYS A 78 11.71 12.07 0.18
N GLU A 79 12.76 11.63 -0.47
CA GLU A 79 12.76 10.51 -1.41
C GLU A 79 12.47 9.18 -0.69
N PHE A 80 13.04 8.93 0.50
CA PHE A 80 12.78 7.69 1.23
C PHE A 80 11.69 7.79 2.32
N ASN A 81 11.40 9.00 2.81
CA ASN A 81 10.34 9.25 3.79
C ASN A 81 9.64 10.60 3.52
N PRO A 82 8.65 10.62 2.61
CA PRO A 82 7.95 11.85 2.22
C PRO A 82 7.27 12.59 3.37
N ILE A 83 6.84 11.87 4.42
CA ILE A 83 6.15 12.44 5.59
C ILE A 83 7.09 12.92 6.70
N GLN A 84 8.41 12.65 6.59
CA GLN A 84 9.37 13.10 7.59
C GLN A 84 9.29 14.61 7.80
N CYS A 85 9.08 15.06 9.03
CA CYS A 85 9.05 16.47 9.33
C CYS A 85 10.45 17.06 9.44
N VAL A 86 10.71 18.07 8.61
CA VAL A 86 11.99 18.77 8.54
C VAL A 86 11.75 20.26 8.70
N VAL A 87 12.40 20.89 9.67
CA VAL A 87 12.42 22.33 9.91
C VAL A 87 13.77 22.86 9.48
N MET A 88 13.79 23.73 8.46
CA MET A 88 15.03 24.30 7.96
C MET A 88 15.53 25.45 8.86
N LEU A 89 16.82 25.48 9.15
CA LEU A 89 17.49 26.60 9.81
C LEU A 89 18.23 27.42 8.75
N THR A 90 18.08 28.75 8.77
CA THR A 90 18.71 29.61 7.75
C THR A 90 19.20 30.94 8.32
N ALA A 91 20.41 31.32 7.99
CA ALA A 91 20.93 32.67 8.28
C ALA A 91 20.42 33.75 7.29
N TYR A 92 20.08 33.34 6.07
CA TYR A 92 19.63 34.21 4.99
C TYR A 92 18.19 33.83 4.60
N ALA A 93 17.20 34.26 5.41
CA ALA A 93 15.80 34.14 5.01
C ALA A 93 15.46 35.25 4.00
N THR A 94 15.85 35.07 2.73
CA THR A 94 15.12 35.72 1.65
C THR A 94 13.80 35.00 1.49
N VAL A 95 12.74 35.73 1.18
CA VAL A 95 11.40 35.15 0.96
C VAL A 95 11.48 34.01 -0.07
N ASP A 96 12.33 34.14 -1.07
CA ASP A 96 12.52 33.14 -2.13
C ASP A 96 13.12 31.83 -1.62
N ASN A 97 14.13 31.87 -0.75
CA ASN A 97 14.76 30.66 -0.21
C ASN A 97 13.82 29.90 0.74
N ALA A 98 13.04 30.62 1.53
CA ALA A 98 12.02 30.02 2.41
C ALA A 98 10.92 29.34 1.60
N ILE A 99 10.40 30.04 0.56
CA ILE A 99 9.39 29.48 -0.36
C ILE A 99 9.93 28.26 -1.09
N GLN A 100 11.18 28.28 -1.53
CA GLN A 100 11.82 27.14 -2.23
C GLN A 100 11.90 25.92 -1.32
N SER A 101 12.40 26.07 -0.09
CA SER A 101 12.49 24.96 0.87
C SER A 101 11.12 24.34 1.20
N LEU A 102 10.07 25.15 1.31
CA LEU A 102 8.71 24.67 1.52
C LEU A 102 8.18 23.90 0.29
N LYS A 103 8.48 24.36 -0.94
CA LYS A 103 8.14 23.62 -2.18
C LYS A 103 8.89 22.30 -2.28
N GLU A 104 10.09 22.21 -1.76
CA GLU A 104 10.89 20.98 -1.69
C GLU A 104 10.46 20.03 -0.55
N GLY A 105 9.42 20.40 0.20
CA GLY A 105 8.78 19.55 1.19
C GLY A 105 9.24 19.80 2.63
N ALA A 106 9.95 20.88 2.94
CA ALA A 106 10.18 21.28 4.33
C ALA A 106 8.84 21.56 5.03
N SER A 107 8.75 21.20 6.31
CA SER A 107 7.53 21.39 7.10
C SER A 107 7.38 22.82 7.58
N ASP A 108 8.52 23.46 7.91
CA ASP A 108 8.63 24.86 8.33
C ASP A 108 10.09 25.33 8.20
N PHE A 109 10.37 26.61 8.50
CA PHE A 109 11.73 27.16 8.57
C PHE A 109 11.89 28.12 9.74
N ILE A 110 13.12 28.26 10.23
CA ILE A 110 13.49 29.18 11.31
C ILE A 110 14.67 30.01 10.86
N LYS A 111 14.51 31.34 10.93
CA LYS A 111 15.59 32.28 10.62
C LYS A 111 16.53 32.42 11.82
N LYS A 112 17.83 32.34 11.58
CA LYS A 112 18.89 32.69 12.56
C LYS A 112 19.22 34.21 12.49
N PRO A 113 19.45 34.91 13.62
CA PRO A 113 19.24 34.44 14.98
C PRO A 113 17.72 34.33 15.33
N PHE A 114 17.38 33.42 16.19
CA PHE A 114 15.99 33.14 16.60
C PHE A 114 15.79 33.34 18.11
N GLU A 115 14.58 33.66 18.48
CA GLU A 115 14.13 33.69 19.87
C GLU A 115 13.74 32.28 20.34
N ASN A 116 14.05 31.96 21.59
CA ASN A 116 13.78 30.63 22.17
C ASN A 116 12.30 30.27 22.11
N GLU A 117 11.41 31.19 22.44
CA GLU A 117 9.97 30.97 22.43
C GLU A 117 9.46 30.65 21.00
N TYR A 118 9.97 31.36 20.00
CA TYR A 118 9.61 31.11 18.59
C TYR A 118 10.08 29.74 18.12
N LEU A 119 11.31 29.34 18.46
CA LEU A 119 11.83 28.03 18.13
C LEU A 119 10.94 26.92 18.71
N ILE A 120 10.63 27.01 20.02
CA ILE A 120 9.77 26.03 20.69
C ILE A 120 8.37 26.02 20.10
N HIS A 121 7.80 27.18 19.78
CA HIS A 121 6.48 27.24 19.11
C HIS A 121 6.49 26.50 17.75
N VAL A 122 7.48 26.73 16.90
CA VAL A 122 7.60 26.08 15.59
C VAL A 122 7.77 24.57 15.75
N ILE A 123 8.60 24.12 16.69
CA ILE A 123 8.83 22.68 16.94
C ILE A 123 7.55 22.00 17.43
N ASN A 124 6.86 22.57 18.42
CA ASN A 124 5.59 21.99 18.93
C ASN A 124 4.51 21.93 17.83
N LYS A 125 4.33 23.00 17.07
CA LYS A 125 3.39 23.06 15.93
C LYS A 125 3.73 22.01 14.86
N THR A 126 5.02 21.90 14.54
CA THR A 126 5.48 20.90 13.55
C THR A 126 5.27 19.49 14.06
N LEU A 127 5.54 19.22 15.33
CA LEU A 127 5.33 17.92 15.97
C LEU A 127 3.86 17.49 15.92
N GLU A 128 2.94 18.38 16.28
CA GLU A 128 1.50 18.13 16.22
C GLU A 128 1.06 17.77 14.79
N LYS A 129 1.53 18.54 13.79
CA LYS A 129 1.28 18.23 12.37
C LYS A 129 1.82 16.86 11.96
N CYS A 130 3.02 16.50 12.43
CA CYS A 130 3.62 15.20 12.16
C CYS A 130 2.81 14.04 12.72
N PHE A 131 2.38 14.15 13.97
CA PHE A 131 1.57 13.11 14.60
C PHE A 131 0.23 12.96 13.88
N THR A 132 -0.43 14.06 13.53
CA THR A 132 -1.70 14.04 12.79
C THR A 132 -1.55 13.35 11.42
N LEU A 133 -0.46 13.64 10.68
CA LEU A 133 -0.20 13.00 9.39
C LEU A 133 0.06 11.50 9.52
N ARG A 134 0.88 11.10 10.49
CA ARG A 134 1.17 9.67 10.77
C ARG A 134 -0.07 8.90 11.21
N GLU A 135 -0.90 9.50 12.05
CA GLU A 135 -2.15 8.89 12.50
C GLU A 135 -3.14 8.73 11.35
N LYS A 136 -3.26 9.75 10.50
CA LYS A 136 -4.07 9.69 9.28
C LYS A 136 -3.64 8.55 8.37
N GLU A 137 -2.35 8.44 8.06
CA GLU A 137 -1.83 7.34 7.22
C GLU A 137 -2.09 5.97 7.85
N LYS A 138 -1.90 5.85 9.16
CA LYS A 138 -2.18 4.61 9.88
C LYS A 138 -3.65 4.22 9.81
N LEU A 139 -4.55 5.17 9.96
CA LEU A 139 -6.00 4.94 9.83
C LEU A 139 -6.39 4.59 8.40
N GLU A 140 -5.84 5.26 7.40
CA GLU A 140 -6.07 4.96 5.99
C GLU A 140 -5.60 3.53 5.63
N GLU A 141 -4.44 3.10 6.14
CA GLU A 141 -3.94 1.73 5.94
C GLU A 141 -4.83 0.71 6.68
N GLU A 142 -5.36 1.04 7.86
CA GLU A 142 -6.29 0.17 8.58
C GLU A 142 -7.64 0.04 7.85
N VAL A 143 -8.19 1.14 7.33
CA VAL A 143 -9.39 1.12 6.48
C VAL A 143 -9.14 0.28 5.24
N ARG A 144 -8.00 0.48 4.56
CA ARG A 144 -7.59 -0.33 3.42
C ARG A 144 -7.48 -1.82 3.78
N ARG A 145 -6.93 -2.13 4.95
CA ARG A 145 -6.84 -3.51 5.46
C ARG A 145 -8.21 -4.13 5.74
N LEU A 146 -9.19 -3.33 6.17
CA LEU A 146 -10.55 -3.77 6.45
C LEU A 146 -11.42 -3.86 5.19
N SER A 147 -11.04 -3.22 4.10
CA SER A 147 -11.75 -3.32 2.82
C SER A 147 -11.76 -4.77 2.34
N ILE A 148 -12.93 -5.23 1.91
CA ILE A 148 -13.14 -6.58 1.36
C ILE A 148 -13.22 -6.59 -0.17
N SER A 149 -13.28 -5.42 -0.80
CA SER A 149 -13.39 -5.24 -2.25
C SER A 149 -12.07 -4.76 -2.88
N ASP A 150 -11.92 -5.04 -4.16
CA ASP A 150 -10.91 -4.46 -5.03
C ASP A 150 -11.45 -3.16 -5.63
N ASP A 151 -10.76 -2.06 -5.41
CA ASP A 151 -11.21 -0.71 -5.79
C ASP A 151 -11.31 -0.49 -7.31
N LEU A 152 -10.54 -1.25 -8.10
CA LEU A 152 -10.55 -1.13 -9.55
C LEU A 152 -11.75 -1.85 -10.18
N THR A 153 -11.98 -3.10 -9.79
CA THR A 153 -12.93 -3.99 -10.45
C THR A 153 -14.28 -4.10 -9.74
N GLY A 154 -14.34 -3.69 -8.46
CA GLY A 154 -15.51 -3.83 -7.60
C GLY A 154 -15.87 -5.27 -7.22
N LEU A 155 -15.01 -6.24 -7.56
CA LEU A 155 -15.08 -7.62 -7.05
C LEU A 155 -14.49 -7.66 -5.63
N TYR A 156 -14.64 -8.80 -4.97
CA TYR A 156 -13.91 -9.03 -3.71
C TYR A 156 -12.41 -9.15 -3.96
N ASN A 157 -11.60 -8.77 -2.96
CA ASN A 157 -10.16 -8.84 -3.06
C ASN A 157 -9.59 -10.22 -2.66
N HIS A 158 -8.31 -10.43 -2.93
CA HIS A 158 -7.57 -11.66 -2.60
C HIS A 158 -7.69 -12.10 -1.13
N ARG A 159 -7.66 -11.16 -0.19
CA ARG A 159 -7.81 -11.47 1.24
C ARG A 159 -9.18 -12.04 1.55
N HIS A 160 -10.22 -11.45 0.99
CA HIS A 160 -11.59 -11.92 1.19
C HIS A 160 -11.81 -13.27 0.52
N PHE A 161 -11.15 -13.56 -0.61
CA PHE A 161 -11.15 -14.86 -1.27
C PHE A 161 -10.79 -15.99 -0.31
N PHE A 162 -9.60 -15.93 0.32
CA PHE A 162 -9.15 -17.01 1.21
C PHE A 162 -10.05 -17.17 2.43
N LYS A 163 -10.50 -16.06 3.03
CA LYS A 163 -11.42 -16.10 4.16
C LYS A 163 -12.76 -16.77 3.81
N THR A 164 -13.30 -16.44 2.65
CA THR A 164 -14.57 -17.04 2.18
C THR A 164 -14.39 -18.51 1.80
N LEU A 165 -13.31 -18.81 1.06
CA LEU A 165 -12.98 -20.16 0.63
C LEU A 165 -12.87 -21.12 1.83
N GLU A 166 -12.15 -20.75 2.88
CA GLU A 166 -12.03 -21.54 4.11
C GLU A 166 -13.40 -21.85 4.73
N SER A 167 -14.25 -20.84 4.82
CA SER A 167 -15.60 -20.97 5.38
C SER A 167 -16.49 -21.89 4.53
N GLU A 168 -16.43 -21.75 3.20
CA GLU A 168 -17.27 -22.53 2.29
C GLU A 168 -16.76 -23.98 2.14
N LEU A 169 -15.47 -24.25 2.25
CA LEU A 169 -14.93 -25.60 2.32
C LEU A 169 -15.46 -26.36 3.55
N ILE A 170 -15.42 -25.72 4.72
CA ILE A 170 -15.97 -26.32 5.96
C ILE A 170 -17.46 -26.59 5.79
N ARG A 171 -18.20 -25.64 5.18
CA ARG A 171 -19.62 -25.76 4.93
C ARG A 171 -19.95 -26.88 3.95
N ALA A 172 -19.28 -26.93 2.78
CA ALA A 172 -19.45 -27.94 1.75
C ALA A 172 -19.19 -29.34 2.29
N ARG A 173 -18.11 -29.52 3.06
CA ARG A 173 -17.77 -30.77 3.73
C ARG A 173 -18.87 -31.23 4.70
N ARG A 174 -19.40 -30.31 5.53
CA ARG A 174 -20.43 -30.61 6.52
C ARG A 174 -21.77 -30.94 5.86
N GLN A 175 -22.13 -30.21 4.80
CA GLN A 175 -23.46 -30.36 4.14
C GLN A 175 -23.43 -31.36 2.96
N LYS A 176 -22.25 -31.86 2.59
CA LYS A 176 -22.02 -32.71 1.40
C LYS A 176 -22.58 -32.07 0.12
N THR A 177 -22.36 -30.76 -0.04
CA THR A 177 -22.75 -30.00 -1.21
C THR A 177 -21.56 -29.76 -2.11
N SER A 178 -21.78 -29.72 -3.44
CA SER A 178 -20.75 -29.37 -4.39
C SER A 178 -20.25 -27.94 -4.17
N LEU A 179 -18.97 -27.70 -4.45
CA LEU A 179 -18.33 -26.41 -4.45
C LEU A 179 -17.35 -26.39 -5.62
N SER A 180 -17.46 -25.41 -6.51
CA SER A 180 -16.55 -25.26 -7.65
C SER A 180 -15.78 -23.95 -7.58
N LEU A 181 -14.50 -24.02 -7.93
CA LEU A 181 -13.59 -22.88 -8.05
C LEU A 181 -13.18 -22.69 -9.49
N LEU A 182 -13.38 -21.49 -9.99
CA LEU A 182 -12.86 -21.02 -11.27
C LEU A 182 -11.68 -20.09 -11.01
N MET A 183 -10.56 -20.33 -11.68
CA MET A 183 -9.43 -19.39 -11.76
C MET A 183 -9.30 -18.87 -13.19
N PHE A 184 -9.06 -17.56 -13.33
CA PHE A 184 -9.02 -16.89 -14.64
C PHE A 184 -7.71 -16.12 -14.76
N ASP A 185 -7.14 -16.12 -15.97
CA ASP A 185 -6.04 -15.25 -16.34
C ASP A 185 -6.38 -14.55 -17.65
N VAL A 186 -6.17 -13.24 -17.71
CA VAL A 186 -6.43 -12.44 -18.91
C VAL A 186 -5.30 -12.63 -19.90
N ASP A 187 -5.60 -13.30 -21.02
CA ASP A 187 -4.61 -13.63 -22.04
C ASP A 187 -3.99 -12.38 -22.67
N ASN A 188 -2.66 -12.39 -22.81
CA ASN A 188 -1.88 -11.31 -23.42
C ASN A 188 -2.01 -9.92 -22.76
N PHE A 189 -2.47 -9.82 -21.51
CA PHE A 189 -2.72 -8.54 -20.84
C PHE A 189 -1.50 -7.62 -20.79
N LYS A 190 -0.31 -8.18 -20.55
CA LYS A 190 0.94 -7.39 -20.59
C LYS A 190 1.18 -6.76 -21.97
N LYS A 191 1.01 -7.52 -23.06
CA LYS A 191 1.16 -6.99 -24.42
C LYS A 191 0.13 -5.92 -24.75
N TYR A 192 -1.08 -6.09 -24.22
CA TYR A 192 -2.13 -5.09 -24.34
C TYR A 192 -1.75 -3.78 -23.65
N ASN A 193 -1.27 -3.85 -22.40
CA ASN A 193 -0.77 -2.68 -21.67
C ASN A 193 0.42 -2.01 -22.37
N ASP A 194 1.35 -2.79 -22.89
CA ASP A 194 2.53 -2.27 -23.61
C ASP A 194 2.12 -1.49 -24.87
N PHE A 195 1.01 -1.86 -25.52
CA PHE A 195 0.53 -1.25 -26.74
C PHE A 195 -0.44 -0.08 -26.51
N TYR A 196 -1.40 -0.24 -25.59
CA TYR A 196 -2.48 0.74 -25.36
C TYR A 196 -2.32 1.58 -24.11
N GLY A 197 -1.34 1.24 -23.25
CA GLY A 197 -1.08 1.90 -21.96
C GLY A 197 -1.91 1.35 -20.80
N HIS A 198 -1.44 1.61 -19.57
CA HIS A 198 -2.03 1.07 -18.36
C HIS A 198 -3.48 1.52 -18.10
N LEU A 199 -3.84 2.74 -18.51
CA LEU A 199 -5.22 3.24 -18.34
C LEU A 199 -6.23 2.41 -19.15
N GLU A 200 -5.86 1.97 -20.35
CA GLU A 200 -6.70 1.07 -21.14
C GLU A 200 -6.74 -0.34 -20.55
N GLY A 201 -5.61 -0.83 -20.00
CA GLY A 201 -5.59 -2.08 -19.25
C GLY A 201 -6.51 -2.05 -18.02
N ASP A 202 -6.57 -0.95 -17.30
CA ASP A 202 -7.50 -0.78 -16.18
C ASP A 202 -8.96 -0.87 -16.63
N ARG A 203 -9.30 -0.34 -17.80
CA ARG A 203 -10.64 -0.48 -18.39
C ARG A 203 -10.98 -1.93 -18.72
N VAL A 204 -10.01 -2.69 -19.27
CA VAL A 204 -10.15 -4.14 -19.51
C VAL A 204 -10.45 -4.85 -18.20
N LEU A 205 -9.65 -4.64 -17.15
CA LEU A 205 -9.85 -5.31 -15.85
C LEU A 205 -11.21 -4.97 -15.23
N LYS A 206 -11.66 -3.73 -15.33
CA LYS A 206 -13.01 -3.32 -14.90
C LYS A 206 -14.08 -4.09 -15.64
N LYS A 207 -13.96 -4.23 -16.96
CA LYS A 207 -14.92 -4.94 -17.79
C LYS A 207 -14.95 -6.44 -17.48
N VAL A 208 -13.79 -7.07 -17.30
CA VAL A 208 -13.70 -8.48 -16.87
C VAL A 208 -14.41 -8.68 -15.52
N GLY A 209 -14.16 -7.80 -14.55
CA GLY A 209 -14.83 -7.83 -13.25
C GLY A 209 -16.35 -7.67 -13.35
N GLU A 210 -16.83 -6.78 -14.21
CA GLU A 210 -18.25 -6.58 -14.51
C GLU A 210 -18.88 -7.86 -15.11
N ILE A 211 -18.23 -8.47 -16.11
CA ILE A 211 -18.72 -9.69 -16.75
C ILE A 211 -18.77 -10.84 -15.75
N ILE A 212 -17.75 -11.05 -14.94
CA ILE A 212 -17.74 -12.09 -13.91
C ILE A 212 -18.94 -11.89 -12.96
N ARG A 213 -19.11 -10.68 -12.42
CA ARG A 213 -20.20 -10.37 -11.47
C ARG A 213 -21.59 -10.63 -12.06
N HIS A 214 -21.82 -10.30 -13.33
CA HIS A 214 -23.11 -10.54 -14.00
C HIS A 214 -23.30 -12.00 -14.44
N SER A 215 -22.23 -12.77 -14.50
CA SER A 215 -22.27 -14.18 -14.93
C SER A 215 -22.47 -15.18 -13.79
N ILE A 216 -22.38 -14.74 -12.54
CA ILE A 216 -22.57 -15.59 -11.35
C ILE A 216 -23.83 -15.20 -10.60
N ARG A 217 -24.31 -16.05 -9.70
CA ARG A 217 -25.57 -15.81 -8.95
C ARG A 217 -25.32 -14.82 -7.81
N ASN A 218 -26.07 -13.72 -7.82
CA ASN A 218 -26.00 -12.72 -6.75
C ASN A 218 -26.31 -13.35 -5.38
N ASN A 219 -25.57 -12.95 -4.35
CA ASN A 219 -25.73 -13.38 -2.96
C ASN A 219 -25.52 -14.89 -2.69
N VAL A 220 -25.11 -15.66 -3.70
CA VAL A 220 -24.80 -17.08 -3.58
C VAL A 220 -23.34 -17.31 -3.96
N ASP A 221 -22.96 -16.91 -5.17
CA ASP A 221 -21.61 -17.05 -5.68
C ASP A 221 -20.82 -15.76 -5.44
N SER A 222 -19.51 -15.86 -5.50
CA SER A 222 -18.64 -14.71 -5.26
C SER A 222 -17.51 -14.63 -6.28
N GLY A 223 -17.29 -13.44 -6.83
CA GLY A 223 -16.20 -13.13 -7.75
C GLY A 223 -15.10 -12.32 -7.06
N TYR A 224 -13.85 -12.57 -7.43
CA TYR A 224 -12.68 -12.01 -6.79
C TYR A 224 -11.65 -11.54 -7.81
N ARG A 225 -10.92 -10.46 -7.50
CA ARG A 225 -9.65 -10.20 -8.14
C ARG A 225 -8.56 -10.87 -7.32
N TYR A 226 -7.95 -11.91 -7.88
CA TYR A 226 -6.95 -12.73 -7.20
C TYR A 226 -5.59 -12.02 -7.16
N GLY A 227 -5.19 -11.38 -8.26
CA GLY A 227 -3.98 -10.56 -8.34
C GLY A 227 -3.80 -9.99 -9.75
N GLY A 228 -3.16 -8.87 -9.94
CA GLY A 228 -2.84 -8.32 -11.27
C GLY A 228 -3.98 -8.43 -12.28
N ASP A 229 -3.80 -9.35 -13.24
CA ASP A 229 -4.75 -9.76 -14.29
C ASP A 229 -5.43 -11.11 -14.03
N GLU A 230 -5.29 -11.64 -12.80
CA GLU A 230 -5.90 -12.91 -12.37
C GLU A 230 -7.17 -12.68 -11.56
N PHE A 231 -8.17 -13.51 -11.81
CA PHE A 231 -9.46 -13.46 -11.15
C PHE A 231 -9.87 -14.85 -10.65
N ALA A 232 -10.83 -14.89 -9.73
CA ALA A 232 -11.42 -16.13 -9.27
C ALA A 232 -12.94 -16.00 -9.12
N ALA A 233 -13.64 -17.12 -9.22
CA ALA A 233 -15.06 -17.21 -8.84
C ALA A 233 -15.30 -18.48 -8.03
N LEU A 234 -15.97 -18.32 -6.90
CA LEU A 234 -16.38 -19.41 -6.03
C LEU A 234 -17.88 -19.67 -6.21
N LEU A 235 -18.21 -20.86 -6.68
CA LEU A 235 -19.58 -21.26 -7.05
C LEU A 235 -20.11 -22.28 -6.04
N ILE A 236 -21.06 -21.86 -5.20
CA ILE A 236 -21.59 -22.64 -4.09
C ILE A 236 -22.68 -23.56 -4.57
N GLY A 237 -22.65 -24.85 -4.15
CA GLY A 237 -23.67 -25.84 -4.57
C GLY A 237 -23.66 -26.07 -6.08
N THR A 238 -22.53 -25.94 -6.74
CA THR A 238 -22.38 -26.00 -8.21
C THR A 238 -21.48 -27.16 -8.57
N SER A 239 -21.96 -28.08 -9.39
CA SER A 239 -21.19 -29.20 -9.93
C SER A 239 -20.28 -28.79 -11.06
N MET A 240 -19.35 -29.66 -11.47
CA MET A 240 -18.42 -29.42 -12.59
C MET A 240 -19.15 -29.02 -13.88
N ASP A 241 -20.22 -29.72 -14.27
CA ASP A 241 -20.96 -29.42 -15.51
C ASP A 241 -21.62 -28.05 -15.50
N GLN A 242 -22.17 -27.67 -14.34
CA GLN A 242 -22.77 -26.35 -14.14
C GLN A 242 -21.66 -25.25 -14.14
N ALA A 243 -20.53 -25.54 -13.53
CA ALA A 243 -19.37 -24.63 -13.50
C ALA A 243 -18.80 -24.41 -14.90
N LEU A 244 -18.71 -25.46 -15.73
CA LEU A 244 -18.34 -25.37 -17.13
C LEU A 244 -19.28 -24.44 -17.92
N THR A 245 -20.58 -24.55 -17.71
CA THR A 245 -21.57 -23.68 -18.38
C THR A 245 -21.37 -22.20 -17.99
N ILE A 246 -21.09 -21.92 -16.71
CA ILE A 246 -20.85 -20.56 -16.21
C ILE A 246 -19.52 -20.04 -16.78
N ALA A 247 -18.47 -20.87 -16.78
CA ALA A 247 -17.17 -20.50 -17.28
C ALA A 247 -17.21 -20.18 -18.79
N GLU A 248 -17.91 -20.98 -19.59
CA GLU A 248 -18.06 -20.74 -21.04
C GLU A 248 -18.84 -19.44 -21.32
N ARG A 249 -19.85 -19.12 -20.51
CA ARG A 249 -20.57 -17.84 -20.60
C ARG A 249 -19.63 -16.67 -20.33
N ILE A 250 -18.78 -16.76 -19.28
CA ILE A 250 -17.80 -15.70 -18.95
C ILE A 250 -16.79 -15.57 -20.09
N ARG A 251 -16.18 -16.69 -20.52
CA ARG A 251 -15.18 -16.71 -21.61
C ARG A 251 -15.71 -16.03 -22.86
N THR A 252 -16.87 -16.46 -23.32
CA THR A 252 -17.52 -15.94 -24.54
C THR A 252 -17.89 -14.45 -24.40
N SER A 253 -18.38 -14.04 -23.24
CA SER A 253 -18.74 -12.63 -22.98
C SER A 253 -17.51 -11.72 -23.00
N ILE A 254 -16.33 -12.20 -22.52
CA ILE A 254 -15.09 -11.45 -22.59
C ILE A 254 -14.57 -11.41 -24.04
N GLU A 255 -14.55 -12.53 -24.75
CA GLU A 255 -14.15 -12.62 -26.16
C GLU A 255 -14.97 -11.69 -27.07
N GLN A 256 -16.27 -11.54 -26.78
CA GLN A 256 -17.20 -10.69 -27.53
C GLN A 256 -17.23 -9.22 -27.05
N SER A 257 -16.42 -8.86 -26.06
CA SER A 257 -16.38 -7.50 -25.54
C SER A 257 -15.78 -6.50 -26.55
N GLU A 258 -15.87 -5.21 -26.25
CA GLU A 258 -15.27 -4.15 -27.06
C GLU A 258 -13.73 -4.20 -27.11
N PHE A 259 -13.09 -4.92 -26.23
CA PHE A 259 -11.61 -5.03 -26.16
C PHE A 259 -11.08 -6.14 -27.07
N LYS A 260 -10.79 -5.78 -28.31
CA LYS A 260 -10.19 -6.71 -29.28
C LYS A 260 -8.88 -7.28 -28.75
N MET A 261 -8.64 -8.56 -28.99
CA MET A 261 -7.44 -9.33 -28.55
C MET A 261 -7.43 -9.73 -27.07
N ILE A 262 -8.42 -9.35 -26.29
CA ILE A 262 -8.55 -9.77 -24.90
C ILE A 262 -9.44 -11.01 -24.83
N THR A 263 -8.88 -12.08 -24.29
CA THR A 263 -9.56 -13.33 -23.98
C THR A 263 -9.17 -13.79 -22.59
N VAL A 264 -9.70 -14.88 -22.11
CA VAL A 264 -9.34 -15.45 -20.81
C VAL A 264 -9.09 -16.94 -20.91
N SER A 265 -8.10 -17.40 -20.17
CA SER A 265 -7.86 -18.82 -19.90
C SER A 265 -8.47 -19.15 -18.54
N ILE A 266 -9.25 -20.21 -18.45
CA ILE A 266 -10.02 -20.57 -17.26
C ILE A 266 -9.66 -21.98 -16.82
N GLY A 267 -9.32 -22.14 -15.55
CA GLY A 267 -9.18 -23.42 -14.89
C GLY A 267 -10.34 -23.67 -13.92
N ILE A 268 -10.87 -24.87 -13.89
CA ILE A 268 -11.96 -25.26 -13.01
C ILE A 268 -11.52 -26.45 -12.18
N SER A 269 -11.82 -26.37 -10.89
CA SER A 269 -11.74 -27.49 -9.95
C SER A 269 -13.05 -27.62 -9.18
N GLU A 270 -13.54 -28.86 -8.99
CA GLU A 270 -14.63 -29.18 -8.08
C GLU A 270 -14.04 -29.74 -6.78
N TYR A 271 -14.53 -29.25 -5.65
CA TYR A 271 -14.08 -29.66 -4.32
C TYR A 271 -14.34 -31.14 -4.05
N ARG A 272 -13.34 -31.82 -3.53
CA ARG A 272 -13.43 -33.20 -3.04
C ARG A 272 -13.15 -33.25 -1.54
N GLU A 273 -13.79 -34.17 -0.84
CA GLU A 273 -13.70 -34.26 0.64
C GLU A 273 -12.28 -34.39 1.20
N LEU A 274 -11.34 -34.86 0.38
CA LEU A 274 -9.93 -35.06 0.77
C LEU A 274 -9.03 -33.83 0.46
N PHE A 275 -9.53 -32.81 -0.25
CA PHE A 275 -8.71 -31.65 -0.58
C PHE A 275 -8.52 -30.75 0.64
N SER A 276 -7.28 -30.37 0.88
CA SER A 276 -6.96 -29.15 1.65
C SER A 276 -7.34 -27.90 0.86
N LEU A 277 -7.33 -26.76 1.51
CA LEU A 277 -7.57 -25.47 0.85
C LEU A 277 -6.54 -25.23 -0.26
N GLU A 278 -5.27 -25.49 0.04
CA GLU A 278 -4.15 -25.30 -0.88
C GLU A 278 -4.26 -26.24 -2.11
N GLU A 279 -4.63 -27.49 -1.89
CA GLU A 279 -4.81 -28.47 -2.98
C GLU A 279 -5.99 -28.09 -3.88
N PHE A 280 -7.07 -27.56 -3.31
CA PHE A 280 -8.22 -27.12 -4.10
C PHE A 280 -7.88 -25.92 -4.99
N VAL A 281 -7.20 -24.91 -4.44
CA VAL A 281 -6.75 -23.75 -5.22
C VAL A 281 -5.73 -24.19 -6.26
N LYS A 282 -4.74 -24.99 -5.88
CA LYS A 282 -3.72 -25.49 -6.81
C LYS A 282 -4.32 -26.28 -7.96
N SER A 283 -5.33 -27.09 -7.70
CA SER A 283 -6.03 -27.87 -8.75
C SER A 283 -6.67 -26.96 -9.79
N ALA A 284 -7.30 -25.85 -9.39
CA ALA A 284 -7.86 -24.88 -10.33
C ALA A 284 -6.78 -24.08 -11.08
N ASP A 285 -5.69 -23.72 -10.39
CA ASP A 285 -4.55 -23.00 -10.95
C ASP A 285 -3.81 -23.84 -11.99
N ASP A 286 -3.50 -25.11 -11.69
CA ASP A 286 -2.89 -26.07 -12.63
C ASP A 286 -3.75 -26.22 -13.89
N ALA A 287 -5.09 -26.27 -13.75
CA ALA A 287 -6.01 -26.31 -14.88
C ALA A 287 -5.96 -25.01 -15.71
N MET A 288 -5.94 -23.84 -15.08
CA MET A 288 -5.81 -22.56 -15.74
C MET A 288 -4.47 -22.46 -16.50
N TYR A 289 -3.39 -22.91 -15.88
CA TYR A 289 -2.08 -22.97 -16.51
C TYR A 289 -2.10 -23.83 -17.79
N VAL A 290 -2.74 -24.99 -17.77
CA VAL A 290 -2.91 -25.83 -18.97
C VAL A 290 -3.73 -25.10 -20.04
N ALA A 291 -4.83 -24.44 -19.67
CA ALA A 291 -5.62 -23.66 -20.62
C ALA A 291 -4.78 -22.56 -21.31
N LYS A 292 -3.99 -21.83 -20.55
CA LYS A 292 -3.12 -20.75 -21.04
C LYS A 292 -2.04 -21.27 -21.98
N HIS A 293 -1.35 -22.37 -21.63
CA HIS A 293 -0.26 -22.94 -22.43
C HIS A 293 -0.73 -23.75 -23.65
N SER A 294 -2.01 -24.13 -23.68
CA SER A 294 -2.61 -24.79 -24.84
C SER A 294 -3.12 -23.82 -25.91
N GLY A 295 -2.77 -22.52 -25.81
CA GLY A 295 -3.11 -21.49 -26.79
C GLY A 295 -4.07 -20.40 -26.28
N GLY A 296 -4.45 -20.41 -25.01
CA GLY A 296 -5.36 -19.43 -24.41
C GLY A 296 -6.81 -19.54 -24.89
N ASN A 297 -7.65 -18.61 -24.43
CA ASN A 297 -9.08 -18.50 -24.79
C ASN A 297 -9.85 -19.81 -24.64
N ARG A 298 -9.66 -20.52 -23.55
CA ARG A 298 -10.27 -21.83 -23.33
C ARG A 298 -10.42 -22.15 -21.86
N ILE A 299 -11.19 -23.20 -21.62
CA ILE A 299 -11.41 -23.79 -20.31
C ILE A 299 -10.67 -25.11 -20.23
N HIS A 300 -10.05 -25.36 -19.09
CA HIS A 300 -9.54 -26.68 -18.72
C HIS A 300 -10.08 -27.09 -17.35
N THR A 301 -10.33 -28.36 -17.17
CA THR A 301 -10.80 -28.91 -15.90
C THR A 301 -9.79 -29.93 -15.40
N ASN A 302 -9.44 -29.86 -14.13
CA ASN A 302 -8.81 -30.98 -13.45
C ASN A 302 -9.92 -31.98 -13.06
N SER A 303 -10.31 -32.81 -14.05
CA SER A 303 -11.08 -34.03 -13.77
C SER A 303 -10.16 -35.14 -13.28
N PRO A 304 -10.67 -36.08 -12.45
CA PRO A 304 -9.89 -37.19 -11.94
C PRO A 304 -9.39 -38.09 -13.03
#